data_4e10648344664d3a7ebf9efb302c704e
#
_entry.id   4e10648344664d3a7ebf9efb302c704e
#
_cell.length_a   1.000
_cell.length_b   1.000
_cell.length_c   1.000
_cell.angle_alpha   90.00
_cell.angle_beta   90.00
_cell.angle_gamma   90.00
#
_symmetry.space_group_name_H-M   'P 1'
#
loop_
_entity.id
_entity.type
_entity.pdbx_description
1 polymer ?
#
loop_
_entity_poly.entity_id
_entity_poly.type
_entity_poly.pdbx_seq_one_letter_code
_entity_poly.pdbx_strand_id
1 'polypeptide(L)'
;MTRLLVVAGTADAAEFIAAQPPETEILATTFSQLGAECIAPRPGLRLQSGALDAAAFQQLLAEVKPDWLVDLSHPFAVEVSQNARNAAAACNVPYLRYERQTLADELGGAIWHFPDFAAAAAACQQIEGNILL
;
A
#
# COMPACT_ATOMS: atom_id res chain seq x y z
N MET A 1 20.90 4.34 -13.05
CA MET A 1 20.35 4.65 -11.72
C MET A 1 18.85 4.39 -11.76
N THR A 2 18.37 3.57 -10.86
CA THR A 2 16.95 3.21 -10.79
C THR A 2 16.21 4.22 -9.92
N ARG A 3 15.05 4.68 -10.38
CA ARG A 3 14.17 5.59 -9.65
C ARG A 3 12.81 4.93 -9.44
N LEU A 4 12.37 4.86 -8.18
CA LEU A 4 11.12 4.23 -7.79
C LEU A 4 10.17 5.23 -7.15
N LEU A 5 8.90 5.15 -7.50
CA LEU A 5 7.81 5.70 -6.70
C LEU A 5 7.15 4.53 -5.96
N VAL A 6 7.18 4.59 -4.63
CA VAL A 6 6.66 3.51 -3.76
C VAL A 6 5.45 4.01 -3.00
N VAL A 7 4.31 3.34 -3.20
CA VAL A 7 3.13 3.55 -2.35
C VAL A 7 3.30 2.68 -1.11
N ALA A 8 3.65 3.32 -0.01
CA ALA A 8 3.95 2.66 1.25
C ALA A 8 2.74 2.71 2.21
N GLY A 9 2.86 2.12 3.35
CA GLY A 9 1.82 2.07 4.39
C GLY A 9 1.77 0.74 5.13
N THR A 10 2.71 -0.16 4.82
CA THR A 10 2.84 -1.47 5.45
C THR A 10 4.27 -1.72 5.90
N ALA A 11 4.46 -2.70 6.80
CA ALA A 11 5.80 -3.18 7.17
C ALA A 11 6.56 -3.74 5.96
N ASP A 12 5.86 -4.35 5.02
CA ASP A 12 6.45 -4.85 3.76
C ASP A 12 7.08 -3.74 2.94
N ALA A 13 6.47 -2.55 2.93
CA ALA A 13 7.03 -1.39 2.23
C ALA A 13 8.35 -0.93 2.87
N ALA A 14 8.44 -0.90 4.19
CA ALA A 14 9.67 -0.56 4.90
C ALA A 14 10.79 -1.56 4.61
N GLU A 15 10.50 -2.86 4.63
CA GLU A 15 11.44 -3.92 4.27
C GLU A 15 11.89 -3.83 2.82
N PHE A 16 10.96 -3.60 1.90
CA PHE A 16 11.25 -3.43 0.48
C PHE A 16 12.21 -2.25 0.24
N ILE A 17 11.92 -1.11 0.86
CA ILE A 17 12.75 0.10 0.74
C ILE A 17 14.16 -0.14 1.30
N ALA A 18 14.25 -0.79 2.46
CA ALA A 18 15.53 -1.11 3.10
C ALA A 18 16.39 -2.07 2.26
N ALA A 19 15.76 -2.98 1.53
CA ALA A 19 16.44 -3.98 0.71
C ALA A 19 16.94 -3.44 -0.65
N GLN A 20 16.55 -2.23 -1.05
CA GLN A 20 16.98 -1.67 -2.33
C GLN A 20 18.48 -1.29 -2.32
N PRO A 21 19.17 -1.42 -3.46
CA PRO A 21 20.55 -0.94 -3.58
C PRO A 21 20.70 0.54 -3.16
N PRO A 22 21.83 0.91 -2.57
CA PRO A 22 22.02 2.27 -2.03
C PRO A 22 21.93 3.38 -3.08
N GLU A 23 22.22 3.07 -4.34
CA GLU A 23 22.12 3.99 -5.48
C GLU A 23 20.69 4.18 -6.00
N THR A 24 19.72 3.42 -5.52
CA THR A 24 18.33 3.56 -5.93
C THR A 24 17.70 4.81 -5.31
N GLU A 25 17.19 5.70 -6.14
CA GLU A 25 16.39 6.84 -5.71
C GLU A 25 14.95 6.40 -5.46
N ILE A 26 14.42 6.71 -4.30
CA ILE A 26 13.05 6.32 -3.90
C ILE A 26 12.30 7.55 -3.41
N LEU A 27 11.11 7.80 -3.99
CA LEU A 27 10.07 8.60 -3.36
C LEU A 27 9.01 7.64 -2.81
N ALA A 28 8.87 7.59 -1.50
CA ALA A 28 7.82 6.80 -0.85
C ALA A 28 6.69 7.71 -0.38
N THR A 29 5.47 7.33 -0.71
CA THR A 29 4.25 8.03 -0.29
C THR A 29 3.56 7.24 0.81
N THR A 30 3.07 7.93 1.83
CA THR A 30 2.28 7.35 2.92
C THR A 30 1.02 8.17 3.13
N PHE A 31 -0.04 7.54 3.61
CA PHE A 31 -1.29 8.24 3.93
C PHE A 31 -1.11 9.22 5.09
N SER A 32 -0.32 8.85 6.10
CA SER A 32 -0.12 9.62 7.32
C SER A 32 1.36 9.88 7.64
N GLN A 33 1.61 10.90 8.44
CA GLN A 33 2.93 11.18 8.98
C GLN A 33 3.46 10.01 9.83
N LEU A 34 2.59 9.36 10.60
CA LEU A 34 2.95 8.19 11.41
C LEU A 34 3.46 7.03 10.53
N GLY A 35 2.82 6.81 9.38
CA GLY A 35 3.30 5.82 8.41
C GLY A 35 4.68 6.14 7.87
N ALA A 36 4.97 7.42 7.64
CA ALA A 36 6.30 7.86 7.19
C ALA A 36 7.38 7.63 8.26
N GLU A 37 7.07 7.85 9.53
CA GLU A 37 7.98 7.63 10.66
C GLU A 37 8.40 6.18 10.85
N CYS A 38 7.62 5.23 10.34
CA CYS A 38 7.95 3.81 10.38
C CYS A 38 8.99 3.39 9.32
N ILE A 39 9.36 4.27 8.41
CA ILE A 39 10.33 3.99 7.36
C ILE A 39 11.70 4.55 7.77
N ALA A 40 12.68 3.66 7.89
CA ALA A 40 14.04 4.05 8.28
C ALA A 40 14.68 4.95 7.21
N PRO A 41 15.36 6.04 7.63
CA PRO A 41 16.10 6.88 6.70
C PRO A 41 17.19 6.11 5.95
N ARG A 42 17.36 6.45 4.67
CA ARG A 42 18.47 5.95 3.86
C ARG A 42 18.86 6.98 2.79
N PRO A 43 20.08 6.90 2.23
CA PRO A 43 20.45 7.73 1.08
C PRO A 43 19.48 7.53 -0.09
N GLY A 44 19.14 8.60 -0.79
CA GLY A 44 18.25 8.58 -1.95
C GLY A 44 16.77 8.39 -1.63
N LEU A 45 16.37 8.31 -0.35
CA LEU A 45 14.96 8.22 0.06
C LEU A 45 14.39 9.61 0.35
N ARG A 46 13.24 9.88 -0.25
CA ARG A 46 12.36 11.00 0.11
C ARG A 46 11.00 10.45 0.53
N LEU A 47 10.38 11.07 1.53
CA LEU A 47 9.07 10.69 2.05
C LEU A 47 8.07 11.82 1.79
N GLN A 48 6.86 11.44 1.38
CA GLN A 48 5.74 12.35 1.22
C GLN A 48 4.51 11.75 1.89
N SER A 49 3.91 12.47 2.83
CA SER A 49 2.70 12.06 3.52
C SER A 49 1.49 12.81 2.98
N GLY A 50 0.33 12.18 3.06
CA GLY A 50 -0.96 12.74 2.65
C GLY A 50 -1.67 11.88 1.63
N ALA A 51 -3.00 12.00 1.57
CA ALA A 51 -3.81 11.30 0.58
C ALA A 51 -3.52 11.81 -0.84
N LEU A 52 -3.41 10.88 -1.78
CA LEU A 52 -3.22 11.18 -3.20
C LEU A 52 -4.41 10.65 -3.99
N ASP A 53 -5.09 11.55 -4.69
CA ASP A 53 -6.07 11.17 -5.71
C ASP A 53 -5.39 10.85 -7.05
N ALA A 54 -6.16 10.45 -8.04
CA ALA A 54 -5.62 10.09 -9.35
C ALA A 54 -4.86 11.25 -10.03
N ALA A 55 -5.34 12.49 -9.89
CA ALA A 55 -4.70 13.66 -10.46
C ALA A 55 -3.36 13.97 -9.78
N ALA A 56 -3.32 13.87 -8.44
CA ALA A 56 -2.09 14.06 -7.66
C ALA A 56 -1.05 12.99 -7.98
N PHE A 57 -1.43 11.74 -8.17
CA PHE A 57 -0.53 10.69 -8.64
C PHE A 57 0.03 10.98 -10.04
N GLN A 58 -0.80 11.43 -10.97
CA GLN A 58 -0.34 11.78 -12.32
C GLN A 58 0.68 12.93 -12.30
N GLN A 59 0.40 13.96 -11.50
CA GLN A 59 1.33 15.07 -11.32
C GLN A 59 2.65 14.59 -10.75
N LEU A 60 2.60 13.75 -9.70
CA LEU A 60 3.79 13.21 -9.05
C LEU A 60 4.61 12.32 -10.00
N LEU A 61 3.97 11.50 -10.80
CA LEU A 61 4.63 10.68 -11.83
C LEU A 61 5.31 11.55 -12.91
N ALA A 62 4.68 12.65 -13.31
CA ALA A 62 5.25 13.58 -14.27
C ALA A 62 6.48 14.32 -13.73
N GLU A 63 6.48 14.65 -12.43
CA GLU A 63 7.60 15.33 -11.76
C GLU A 63 8.77 14.38 -11.47
N VAL A 64 8.47 13.20 -10.92
CA VAL A 64 9.48 12.23 -10.47
C VAL A 64 10.05 11.44 -11.63
N LYS A 65 9.24 11.12 -12.63
CA LYS A 65 9.58 10.26 -13.77
C LYS A 65 10.25 8.96 -13.33
N PRO A 66 9.56 8.17 -12.49
CA PRO A 66 10.13 6.93 -11.99
C PRO A 66 10.19 5.87 -13.09
N ASP A 67 11.14 4.94 -12.96
CA ASP A 67 11.21 3.75 -13.82
C ASP A 67 10.09 2.74 -13.48
N TRP A 68 9.66 2.74 -12.21
CA TRP A 68 8.57 1.89 -11.72
C TRP A 68 7.74 2.59 -10.66
N LEU A 69 6.43 2.37 -10.70
CA LEU A 69 5.54 2.60 -9.57
C LEU A 69 5.28 1.26 -8.86
N VAL A 70 5.75 1.16 -7.61
CA VAL A 70 5.60 -0.05 -6.79
C VAL A 70 4.56 0.21 -5.71
N ASP A 71 3.46 -0.53 -5.76
CA ASP A 71 2.36 -0.40 -4.80
C ASP A 71 2.47 -1.49 -3.72
N LEU A 72 2.84 -1.07 -2.53
CA LEU A 72 2.95 -1.88 -1.32
C LEU A 72 1.93 -1.43 -0.26
N SER A 73 0.86 -0.76 -0.68
CA SER A 73 -0.22 -0.34 0.21
C SER A 73 -0.98 -1.54 0.79
N HIS A 74 -1.68 -1.31 1.89
CA HIS A 74 -2.48 -2.34 2.54
C HIS A 74 -3.55 -2.90 1.57
N PRO A 75 -3.86 -4.22 1.62
CA PRO A 75 -4.90 -4.83 0.77
C PRO A 75 -6.26 -4.14 0.83
N PHE A 76 -6.58 -3.50 1.95
CA PHE A 76 -7.84 -2.76 2.12
C PHE A 76 -7.80 -1.32 1.59
N ALA A 77 -6.65 -0.83 1.18
CA ALA A 77 -6.49 0.50 0.55
C ALA A 77 -6.81 0.44 -0.96
N VAL A 78 -8.00 -0.01 -1.31
CA VAL A 78 -8.43 -0.27 -2.69
C VAL A 78 -8.42 1.00 -3.54
N GLU A 79 -8.87 2.11 -2.98
CA GLU A 79 -8.93 3.40 -3.67
C GLU A 79 -7.53 3.90 -4.06
N VAL A 80 -6.58 3.84 -3.14
CA VAL A 80 -5.18 4.23 -3.40
C VAL A 80 -4.56 3.39 -4.50
N SER A 81 -4.74 2.07 -4.45
CA SER A 81 -4.23 1.16 -5.49
C SER A 81 -4.86 1.43 -6.84
N GLN A 82 -6.16 1.71 -6.88
CA GLN A 82 -6.85 2.03 -8.14
C GLN A 82 -6.36 3.35 -8.72
N ASN A 83 -6.20 4.38 -7.88
CA ASN A 83 -5.68 5.68 -8.30
C ASN A 83 -4.25 5.58 -8.82
N ALA A 84 -3.38 4.85 -8.11
CA ALA A 84 -2.00 4.62 -8.51
C ALA A 84 -1.90 3.87 -9.85
N ARG A 85 -2.69 2.81 -10.02
CA ARG A 85 -2.75 2.01 -11.25
C ARG A 85 -3.21 2.84 -12.44
N ASN A 86 -4.28 3.61 -12.27
CA ASN A 86 -4.82 4.46 -13.32
C ASN A 86 -3.84 5.56 -13.73
N ALA A 87 -3.18 6.19 -12.76
CA ALA A 87 -2.17 7.21 -13.02
C ALA A 87 -0.94 6.64 -13.74
N ALA A 88 -0.48 5.47 -13.33
CA ALA A 88 0.64 4.78 -13.98
C ALA A 88 0.33 4.48 -15.46
N ALA A 89 -0.88 3.97 -15.73
CA ALA A 89 -1.33 3.71 -17.10
C ALA A 89 -1.40 5.00 -17.95
N ALA A 90 -1.93 6.08 -17.39
CA ALA A 90 -2.04 7.37 -18.07
C ALA A 90 -0.67 8.00 -18.37
N CYS A 91 0.32 7.79 -17.48
CA CYS A 91 1.68 8.30 -17.64
C CYS A 91 2.64 7.32 -18.31
N ASN A 92 2.16 6.16 -18.72
CA ASN A 92 2.97 5.08 -19.32
C ASN A 92 4.15 4.65 -18.46
N VAL A 93 3.91 4.56 -17.13
CA VAL A 93 4.88 4.08 -16.13
C VAL A 93 4.52 2.64 -15.76
N PRO A 94 5.48 1.71 -15.76
CA PRO A 94 5.22 0.35 -15.29
C PRO A 94 4.73 0.31 -13.85
N TYR A 95 3.67 -0.46 -13.60
CA TYR A 95 3.06 -0.62 -12.28
C TYR A 95 3.26 -2.04 -11.77
N LEU A 96 3.74 -2.16 -10.53
CA LEU A 96 3.92 -3.42 -9.82
C LEU A 96 3.14 -3.37 -8.51
N ARG A 97 2.22 -4.30 -8.30
CA ARG A 97 1.52 -4.52 -7.04
C ARG A 97 2.12 -5.71 -6.31
N TYR A 98 2.51 -5.52 -5.06
CA TYR A 98 2.84 -6.59 -4.13
C TYR A 98 1.77 -6.70 -3.04
N GLU A 99 1.27 -7.90 -2.82
CA GLU A 99 0.25 -8.19 -1.83
C GLU A 99 0.56 -9.54 -1.16
N ARG A 100 0.59 -9.55 0.17
CA ARG A 100 0.72 -10.80 0.91
C ARG A 100 -0.50 -11.67 0.71
N GLN A 101 -0.27 -12.99 0.61
CA GLN A 101 -1.36 -13.95 0.78
C GLN A 101 -1.99 -13.78 2.16
N THR A 102 -3.31 -13.73 2.20
CA THR A 102 -4.04 -13.67 3.46
C THR A 102 -4.04 -15.05 4.11
N LEU A 103 -3.91 -15.11 5.43
CA LEU A 103 -4.05 -16.35 6.19
C LEU A 103 -5.38 -17.07 5.93
N ALA A 104 -6.43 -16.33 5.52
CA ALA A 104 -7.73 -16.87 5.15
C ALA A 104 -7.63 -17.90 4.01
N ASP A 105 -6.68 -17.74 3.09
CA ASP A 105 -6.47 -18.66 1.97
C ASP A 105 -5.80 -19.97 2.44
N GLU A 106 -5.12 -19.96 3.59
CA GLU A 106 -4.40 -21.09 4.17
C GLU A 106 -5.21 -21.82 5.26
N LEU A 107 -6.10 -21.11 5.96
CA LEU A 107 -6.90 -21.62 7.07
C LEU A 107 -8.30 -22.04 6.59
N GLY A 108 -8.44 -23.24 6.05
CA GLY A 108 -9.76 -23.73 5.66
C GLY A 108 -10.72 -23.91 6.85
N GLY A 109 -12.03 -23.77 6.62
CA GLY A 109 -13.13 -24.32 7.42
C GLY A 109 -13.61 -23.54 8.64
N ALA A 110 -12.81 -22.71 9.28
CA ALA A 110 -13.19 -21.97 10.48
C ALA A 110 -13.34 -20.45 10.26
N ILE A 111 -13.42 -20.02 9.01
CA ILE A 111 -13.48 -18.60 8.63
C ILE A 111 -14.79 -18.31 7.95
N TRP A 112 -15.49 -17.29 8.46
CA TRP A 112 -16.72 -16.78 7.87
C TRP A 112 -16.45 -15.46 7.18
N HIS A 113 -16.88 -15.34 5.93
CA HIS A 113 -16.76 -14.14 5.15
C HIS A 113 -18.08 -13.38 5.10
N PHE A 114 -18.03 -12.07 5.28
CA PHE A 114 -19.21 -11.20 5.22
C PHE A 114 -18.98 -10.09 4.19
N PRO A 115 -20.05 -9.63 3.51
CA PRO A 115 -19.94 -8.60 2.47
C PRO A 115 -19.59 -7.21 3.02
N ASP A 116 -19.95 -6.95 4.28
CA ASP A 116 -19.72 -5.67 4.94
C ASP A 116 -19.64 -5.80 6.47
N PHE A 117 -19.26 -4.72 7.14
CA PHE A 117 -19.16 -4.68 8.60
C PHE A 117 -20.51 -4.86 9.31
N ALA A 118 -21.61 -4.38 8.73
CA ALA A 118 -22.95 -4.52 9.31
C ALA A 118 -23.38 -5.99 9.39
N ALA A 119 -23.14 -6.74 8.32
CA ALA A 119 -23.42 -8.18 8.28
C ALA A 119 -22.55 -8.95 9.29
N ALA A 120 -21.26 -8.62 9.40
CA ALA A 120 -20.36 -9.20 10.38
C ALA A 120 -20.81 -8.90 11.83
N ALA A 121 -21.16 -7.66 12.12
CA ALA A 121 -21.65 -7.25 13.44
C ALA A 121 -22.95 -7.97 13.82
N ALA A 122 -23.88 -8.11 12.90
CA ALA A 122 -25.12 -8.85 13.12
C ALA A 122 -24.86 -10.34 13.43
N ALA A 123 -23.93 -10.97 12.74
CA ALA A 123 -23.51 -12.34 13.00
C ALA A 123 -22.87 -12.49 14.39
N CYS A 124 -22.06 -11.53 14.82
CA CYS A 124 -21.45 -11.52 16.15
C CYS A 124 -22.48 -11.53 17.29
N GLN A 125 -23.64 -10.90 17.08
CA GLN A 125 -24.72 -10.90 18.08
C GLN A 125 -25.33 -12.29 18.33
N GLN A 126 -25.15 -13.23 17.42
CA GLN A 126 -25.64 -14.61 17.54
C GLN A 126 -24.62 -15.54 18.21
N ILE A 127 -23.43 -15.06 18.50
CA ILE A 127 -22.34 -15.84 19.12
C ILE A 127 -22.40 -15.68 20.62
N GLU A 128 -22.45 -16.80 21.34
CA GLU A 128 -22.31 -16.79 22.80
C GLU A 128 -20.84 -16.76 23.20
N GLY A 129 -20.48 -15.84 24.10
CA GLY A 129 -19.14 -15.72 24.64
C GLY A 129 -18.46 -14.40 24.30
N ASN A 130 -17.15 -14.37 24.49
CA ASN A 130 -16.33 -13.19 24.25
C ASN A 130 -15.84 -13.14 22.79
N ILE A 131 -15.84 -11.94 22.20
CA ILE A 131 -15.33 -11.70 20.85
C ILE A 131 -14.09 -10.82 20.98
N LEU A 132 -12.99 -11.28 20.39
CA LEU A 132 -11.76 -10.49 20.26
C LEU A 132 -11.78 -9.76 18.91
N LEU A 133 -11.57 -8.45 18.96
CA LEU A 133 -11.47 -7.58 17.78
C LEU A 133 -10.04 -7.09 17.59
#